data_9ef92b00a0764f4d8dae2b9f16793c35
#
_entry.id   9ef92b00a0764f4d8dae2b9f16793c35
#
_cell.length_a   1.000
_cell.length_b   1.000
_cell.length_c   1.000
_cell.angle_alpha   90.00
_cell.angle_beta   90.00
_cell.angle_gamma   90.00
#
_symmetry.space_group_name_H-M   'P 1'
#
loop_
_entity.id
_entity.type
_entity.pdbx_description
1 polymer ?
#
loop_
_entity_poly.entity_id
_entity_poly.type
_entity_poly.pdbx_seq_one_letter_code
_entity_poly.pdbx_strand_id
1 'polypeptide(L)' 'MLLDNIDGPADLRRLDYPALDQLADEIRTVVVDAATRAKGHLGSNLG' A
#
# COMPACT_ATOMS: atom_id res chain seq x y z
N MET A 1 7.81 7.58 2.41
CA MET A 1 7.45 6.69 1.29
C MET A 1 6.86 7.51 0.15
N LEU A 2 7.00 7.01 -1.04
CA LEU A 2 6.44 7.68 -2.22
C LEU A 2 4.91 7.85 -2.09
N LEU A 3 4.27 6.87 -1.50
CA LEU A 3 2.83 6.88 -1.27
C LEU A 3 2.36 8.09 -0.48
N ASP A 4 3.19 8.61 0.41
CA ASP A 4 2.82 9.76 1.24
C ASP A 4 2.62 11.03 0.44
N ASN A 5 3.15 11.07 -0.78
CA ASN A 5 3.06 12.23 -1.66
C ASN A 5 1.92 12.12 -2.67
N ILE A 6 1.14 11.05 -2.61
CA ILE A 6 0.04 10.83 -3.54
C ILE A 6 -1.27 11.19 -2.88
N ASP A 7 -1.88 12.29 -3.34
CA ASP A 7 -3.17 12.75 -2.84
C ASP A 7 -4.31 12.50 -3.83
N GLY A 8 -3.97 12.25 -5.09
CA GLY A 8 -4.98 12.04 -6.10
C GLY A 8 -4.39 11.57 -7.42
N PRO A 9 -5.25 11.36 -8.44
CA PRO A 9 -4.82 10.84 -9.73
C PRO A 9 -3.78 11.70 -10.44
N ALA A 10 -3.82 13.01 -10.24
CA ALA A 10 -2.85 13.90 -10.86
C ALA A 10 -1.43 13.61 -10.40
N ASP A 11 -1.28 13.24 -9.13
CA ASP A 11 0.03 12.91 -8.58
C ASP A 11 0.56 11.61 -9.18
N LEU A 12 -0.32 10.64 -9.44
CA LEU A 12 0.07 9.41 -10.09
C LEU A 12 0.57 9.65 -11.51
N ARG A 13 -0.06 10.58 -12.22
CA ARG A 13 0.30 10.88 -13.60
C ARG A 13 1.68 11.50 -13.74
N ARG A 14 2.22 12.06 -12.68
CA ARG A 14 3.54 12.67 -12.66
C ARG A 14 4.66 11.65 -12.52
N LEU A 15 4.31 10.41 -12.16
CA LEU A 15 5.31 9.38 -11.90
C LEU A 15 5.71 8.69 -13.20
N ASP A 16 7.00 8.40 -13.32
CA ASP A 16 7.50 7.56 -14.40
C ASP A 16 7.32 6.08 -14.02
N TYR A 17 7.66 5.18 -14.95
CA TYR A 17 7.43 3.76 -14.69
C TYR A 17 8.22 3.21 -13.49
N PRO A 18 9.50 3.55 -13.32
CA PRO A 18 10.20 3.08 -12.11
C PRO A 18 9.54 3.56 -10.81
N ALA A 19 9.05 4.80 -10.80
CA ALA A 19 8.36 5.33 -9.62
C ALA A 19 7.02 4.63 -9.40
N LEU A 20 6.30 4.30 -10.47
CA LEU A 20 5.05 3.56 -10.37
C LEU A 20 5.29 2.15 -9.82
N ASP A 21 6.36 1.50 -10.24
CA ASP A 21 6.72 0.19 -9.71
C ASP A 21 7.04 0.26 -8.22
N GLN A 22 7.77 1.29 -7.81
CA GLN A 22 8.07 1.51 -6.40
C GLN A 22 6.78 1.74 -5.61
N LEU A 23 5.88 2.55 -6.15
CA LEU A 23 4.61 2.83 -5.50
C LEU A 23 3.79 1.56 -5.33
N ALA A 24 3.75 0.71 -6.36
CA ALA A 24 3.05 -0.56 -6.30
C ALA A 24 3.61 -1.45 -5.20
N ASP A 25 4.92 -1.50 -5.05
CA ASP A 25 5.56 -2.26 -3.98
C ASP A 25 5.22 -1.69 -2.61
N GLU A 26 5.19 -0.37 -2.48
CA GLU A 26 4.83 0.27 -1.22
C GLU A 26 3.39 -0.05 -0.83
N ILE A 27 2.48 0.03 -1.80
CA ILE A 27 1.06 -0.29 -1.57
C ILE A 27 0.92 -1.75 -1.14
N ARG A 28 1.60 -2.65 -1.83
CA ARG A 28 1.57 -4.07 -1.49
C ARG A 28 2.08 -4.30 -0.07
N THR A 29 3.16 -3.65 0.31
CA THR A 29 3.73 -3.77 1.65
C THR A 29 2.73 -3.28 2.70
N VAL A 30 2.09 -2.13 2.46
CA VAL A 30 1.10 -1.58 3.38
C VAL A 30 -0.09 -2.50 3.51
N VAL A 31 -0.59 -3.04 2.40
CA VAL A 31 -1.74 -3.93 2.39
C VAL A 31 -1.42 -5.24 3.13
N VAL A 32 -0.26 -5.82 2.87
CA VAL A 32 0.16 -7.05 3.53
C VAL A 32 0.33 -6.83 5.02
N ASP A 33 0.96 -5.72 5.40
CA ASP A 33 1.15 -5.38 6.81
C ASP A 33 -0.19 -5.20 7.52
N ALA A 34 -1.11 -4.46 6.90
CA ALA A 34 -2.44 -4.24 7.45
C ALA A 34 -3.21 -5.56 7.58
N ALA A 35 -3.13 -6.40 6.56
CA ALA A 35 -3.79 -7.71 6.57
C ALA A 35 -3.21 -8.60 7.66
N THR A 36 -1.90 -8.56 7.85
CA THR A 36 -1.23 -9.36 8.88
C THR A 36 -1.68 -8.91 10.27
N ARG A 37 -1.75 -7.60 10.49
CA ARG A 37 -2.21 -7.06 11.76
C ARG A 37 -3.67 -7.41 12.01
N ALA A 38 -4.51 -7.27 11.00
CA ALA A 38 -5.92 -7.57 11.10
C ALA A 38 -6.13 -9.05 11.38
N LYS A 39 -5.36 -9.90 10.72
CA LYS A 39 -5.44 -11.35 10.92
C LYS A 39 -5.06 -11.73 12.35
N GLY A 40 -3.99 -11.13 12.88
CA GLY A 40 -3.59 -11.37 14.25
C GLY A 40 -4.63 -10.87 15.25
N HIS A 41 -5.34 -9.81 14.89
CA HIS A 41 -6.36 -9.21 15.74
C HIS A 41 -7.71 -9.91 15.61
N LEU A 42 -8.06 -10.29 14.40
CA LEU A 42 -9.37 -10.89 14.09
C LEU A 42 -9.32 -12.41 13.96
N GLY A 43 -8.13 -12.97 13.95
CA GLY A 43 -7.94 -14.38 13.68
C GLY A 43 -8.76 -15.30 14.59
N SER A 44 -8.84 -14.94 15.85
CA SER A 44 -9.60 -15.74 16.82
C SER A 44 -11.09 -15.69 16.55
N ASN A 45 -11.57 -14.59 15.97
CA ASN A 45 -12.99 -14.44 15.65
C ASN A 45 -13.35 -15.11 14.34
N LEU A 46 -12.41 -15.16 13.43
CA LEU A 46 -12.62 -15.75 12.12
C LEU A 46 -12.27 -17.23 12.09
N GLY A 47 -11.37 -17.59 12.98
CA GLY A 47 -10.97 -18.97 13.10
C GLY A 47 -12.00 -19.77 13.84
#